data_c00df06397eabb6e7457f934daa1d356
#
_entry.id   c00df06397eabb6e7457f934daa1d356
#
_cell.length_a   1.000
_cell.length_b   1.000
_cell.length_c   1.000
_cell.angle_alpha   90.00
_cell.angle_beta   90.00
_cell.angle_gamma   90.00
#
_symmetry.space_group_name_H-M   'P 1'
#
loop_
_entity.id
_entity.type
_entity.pdbx_description
1 polymer ?
#
loop_
_entity_poly.entity_id
_entity_poly.type
_entity_poly.pdbx_seq_one_letter_code
_entity_poly.pdbx_strand_id
1 'polypeptide(L)'
;MNKKSFILILSMLVINMLHAQKPDWMKPHPEGRSAFVQGLLVDREDSLKVLAGEVVLTNVENSNESYTFSTTSTGVFQFHLWENSIYTASFSSNGYITRRIEFNTHDVPAKAWKKGCDIDVKMSLDIKPNGFKELVSVLPFASFKYDLDERLFLFDVTKTDAVIERYEQELARARAAEKGTVEPNQPQD
;
A
#
# COMPACT_ATOMS: atom_id res chain seq x y z
N MET A 1 -42.02 21.23 12.64
CA MET A 1 -41.00 20.28 12.10
C MET A 1 -41.65 18.90 11.95
N ASN A 2 -41.71 18.37 10.75
CA ASN A 2 -42.53 17.19 10.42
C ASN A 2 -41.81 15.92 10.94
N LYS A 3 -42.50 15.01 11.67
CA LYS A 3 -41.91 13.79 12.25
C LYS A 3 -41.13 12.96 11.22
N LYS A 4 -41.54 12.99 9.95
CA LYS A 4 -40.83 12.31 8.84
C LYS A 4 -39.46 12.93 8.52
N SER A 5 -39.32 14.27 8.66
CA SER A 5 -38.02 14.95 8.45
C SER A 5 -37.03 14.67 9.58
N PHE A 6 -37.51 14.48 10.80
CA PHE A 6 -36.68 14.15 11.93
C PHE A 6 -36.09 12.75 11.85
N ILE A 7 -36.87 11.77 11.36
CA ILE A 7 -36.43 10.38 11.17
C ILE A 7 -35.37 10.32 10.04
N LEU A 8 -35.54 11.10 8.98
CA LEU A 8 -34.56 11.14 7.87
C LEU A 8 -33.22 11.73 8.30
N ILE A 9 -33.23 12.78 9.11
CA ILE A 9 -32.00 13.39 9.65
C ILE A 9 -31.31 12.44 10.62
N LEU A 10 -32.07 11.74 11.46
CA LEU A 10 -31.51 10.77 12.41
C LEU A 10 -30.88 9.56 11.68
N SER A 11 -31.49 9.07 10.58
CA SER A 11 -30.93 7.99 9.78
C SER A 11 -29.65 8.42 9.02
N MET A 12 -29.56 9.68 8.54
CA MET A 12 -28.34 10.21 7.95
C MET A 12 -27.22 10.40 8.99
N LEU A 13 -27.55 10.75 10.22
CA LEU A 13 -26.55 10.87 11.30
C LEU A 13 -25.97 9.50 11.71
N VAL A 14 -26.78 8.46 11.70
CA VAL A 14 -26.33 7.09 12.02
C VAL A 14 -25.46 6.50 10.92
N ILE A 15 -25.74 6.82 9.64
CA ILE A 15 -24.92 6.35 8.50
C ILE A 15 -23.52 7.00 8.52
N ASN A 16 -23.39 8.23 9.01
CA ASN A 16 -22.08 8.88 9.14
C ASN A 16 -21.24 8.37 10.33
N MET A 17 -21.79 7.59 11.25
CA MET A 17 -21.02 6.98 12.36
C MET A 17 -20.44 5.60 12.04
N LEU A 18 -20.75 5.02 10.88
CA LEU A 18 -20.12 3.81 10.37
C LEU A 18 -18.79 4.13 9.65
N HIS A 19 -17.99 5.03 10.20
CA HIS A 19 -16.57 5.04 9.87
C HIS A 19 -16.01 3.74 10.47
N ALA A 20 -15.57 2.84 9.61
CA ALA A 20 -14.95 1.60 10.04
C ALA A 20 -13.89 1.93 11.07
N GLN A 21 -14.13 1.55 12.34
CA GLN A 21 -13.15 1.79 13.39
C GLN A 21 -11.87 1.08 12.99
N LYS A 22 -10.75 1.79 13.13
CA LYS A 22 -9.43 1.21 12.89
C LYS A 22 -9.30 -0.08 13.70
N PRO A 23 -9.05 -1.25 13.08
CA PRO A 23 -8.94 -2.51 13.79
C PRO A 23 -7.88 -2.45 14.89
N ASP A 24 -8.05 -3.24 15.93
CA ASP A 24 -7.12 -3.20 17.07
C ASP A 24 -5.69 -3.55 16.67
N TRP A 25 -5.52 -4.51 15.76
CA TRP A 25 -4.20 -4.90 15.23
C TRP A 25 -3.48 -3.81 14.40
N MET A 26 -4.15 -2.72 14.05
CA MET A 26 -3.54 -1.53 13.43
C MET A 26 -3.19 -0.43 14.44
N LYS A 27 -3.54 -0.60 15.70
CA LYS A 27 -3.14 0.30 16.79
C LYS A 27 -1.82 -0.16 17.38
N PRO A 28 -1.10 0.68 18.12
CA PRO A 28 0.04 0.22 18.90
C PRO A 28 -0.37 -0.98 19.77
N HIS A 29 0.43 -2.05 19.76
CA HIS A 29 0.15 -3.21 20.59
C HIS A 29 0.24 -2.82 22.08
N PRO A 30 -0.71 -3.22 22.94
CA PRO A 30 -0.73 -2.80 24.36
C PRO A 30 0.56 -3.12 25.12
N GLU A 31 1.24 -4.20 24.74
CA GLU A 31 2.52 -4.61 25.34
C GLU A 31 3.74 -4.13 24.54
N GLY A 32 3.56 -3.19 23.61
CA GLY A 32 4.64 -2.64 22.79
C GLY A 32 5.18 -3.61 21.71
N ARG A 33 4.44 -4.67 21.37
CA ARG A 33 4.86 -5.69 20.38
C ARG A 33 4.26 -5.40 19.01
N SER A 34 4.62 -4.23 18.46
CA SER A 34 4.24 -3.85 17.11
C SER A 34 5.38 -3.11 16.42
N ALA A 35 5.53 -3.33 15.10
CA ALA A 35 6.34 -2.49 14.25
C ALA A 35 5.55 -1.25 13.84
N PHE A 36 6.21 -0.10 13.84
CA PHE A 36 5.64 1.14 13.29
C PHE A 36 6.16 1.32 11.87
N VAL A 37 5.25 1.32 10.91
CA VAL A 37 5.55 1.57 9.50
C VAL A 37 5.15 2.99 9.17
N GLN A 38 6.08 3.72 8.61
CA GLN A 38 5.83 5.06 8.08
C GLN A 38 6.48 5.23 6.71
N GLY A 39 5.94 6.13 5.92
CA GLY A 39 6.55 6.37 4.63
C GLY A 39 5.86 7.41 3.78
N LEU A 40 6.35 7.48 2.55
CA LEU A 40 5.94 8.46 1.57
C LEU A 40 5.56 7.78 0.26
N LEU A 41 4.40 8.13 -0.28
CA LEU A 41 3.95 7.70 -1.60
C LEU A 41 4.35 8.77 -2.64
N VAL A 42 5.10 8.34 -3.66
CA VAL A 42 5.66 9.25 -4.67
C VAL A 42 5.48 8.72 -6.09
N ASP A 43 5.59 9.60 -7.07
CA ASP A 43 5.74 9.24 -8.46
C ASP A 43 7.13 8.63 -8.71
N ARG A 44 7.22 7.55 -9.51
CA ARG A 44 8.49 6.88 -9.77
C ARG A 44 9.41 7.71 -10.69
N GLU A 45 8.85 8.42 -11.67
CA GLU A 45 9.59 9.22 -12.63
C GLU A 45 9.99 10.58 -12.03
N ASP A 46 9.13 11.13 -11.15
CA ASP A 46 9.41 12.36 -10.39
C ASP A 46 9.32 12.10 -8.90
N SER A 47 10.41 11.72 -8.28
CA SER A 47 10.47 11.37 -6.86
C SER A 47 10.21 12.53 -5.89
N LEU A 48 10.11 13.77 -6.38
CA LEU A 48 9.69 14.96 -5.63
C LEU A 48 8.17 15.12 -5.66
N LYS A 49 7.50 14.52 -6.64
CA LYS A 49 6.04 14.54 -6.74
C LYS A 49 5.43 13.53 -5.78
N VAL A 50 4.88 14.04 -4.69
CA VAL A 50 4.12 13.24 -3.72
C VAL A 50 2.72 12.94 -4.25
N LEU A 51 2.20 11.77 -3.91
CA LEU A 51 0.91 11.28 -4.37
C LEU A 51 -0.06 11.15 -3.20
N ALA A 52 -1.21 11.80 -3.30
CA ALA A 52 -2.35 11.40 -2.49
C ALA A 52 -2.86 10.05 -2.99
N GLY A 53 -3.12 9.12 -2.09
CA GLY A 53 -3.52 7.77 -2.46
C GLY A 53 -4.22 7.04 -1.33
N GLU A 54 -4.43 5.76 -1.57
CA GLU A 54 -5.08 4.86 -0.65
C GLU A 54 -4.15 3.69 -0.32
N VAL A 55 -4.19 3.27 0.94
CA VAL A 55 -3.50 2.08 1.43
C VAL A 55 -4.53 1.08 1.92
N VAL A 56 -4.51 -0.13 1.35
CA VAL A 56 -5.28 -1.27 1.85
C VAL A 56 -4.33 -2.21 2.57
N LEU A 57 -4.43 -2.27 3.88
CA LEU A 57 -3.65 -3.17 4.71
C LEU A 57 -4.48 -4.40 5.06
N THR A 58 -3.96 -5.59 4.76
CA THR A 58 -4.61 -6.88 5.00
C THR A 58 -3.72 -7.75 5.89
N ASN A 59 -4.29 -8.31 6.95
CA ASN A 59 -3.64 -9.40 7.68
C ASN A 59 -3.90 -10.70 6.89
N VAL A 60 -2.84 -11.31 6.35
CA VAL A 60 -2.95 -12.46 5.44
C VAL A 60 -3.38 -13.72 6.19
N GLU A 61 -2.99 -13.86 7.45
CA GLU A 61 -3.31 -15.02 8.29
C GLU A 61 -4.75 -14.96 8.81
N ASN A 62 -5.30 -13.75 8.85
CA ASN A 62 -6.70 -13.50 9.14
C ASN A 62 -7.32 -12.76 7.94
N SER A 63 -7.42 -13.45 6.81
CA SER A 63 -7.73 -12.91 5.47
C SER A 63 -9.04 -12.12 5.35
N ASN A 64 -9.90 -12.16 6.38
CA ASN A 64 -11.11 -11.34 6.47
C ASN A 64 -10.86 -9.95 7.08
N GLU A 65 -9.66 -9.69 7.59
CA GLU A 65 -9.30 -8.43 8.22
C GLU A 65 -8.50 -7.55 7.26
N SER A 66 -9.20 -6.68 6.57
CA SER A 66 -8.61 -5.62 5.77
C SER A 66 -9.06 -4.26 6.27
N TYR A 67 -8.16 -3.30 6.20
CA TYR A 67 -8.46 -1.92 6.53
C TYR A 67 -7.93 -0.98 5.46
N THR A 68 -8.80 -0.07 5.03
CA THR A 68 -8.47 0.94 4.02
C THR A 68 -8.37 2.31 4.65
N PHE A 69 -7.32 3.04 4.31
CA PHE A 69 -7.13 4.43 4.74
C PHE A 69 -6.41 5.24 3.66
N SER A 70 -6.64 6.55 3.67
CA SER A 70 -5.97 7.46 2.74
C SER A 70 -4.62 7.92 3.28
N THR A 71 -3.67 8.16 2.38
CA THR A 71 -2.47 8.94 2.71
C THR A 71 -2.87 10.40 2.99
N THR A 72 -1.99 11.16 3.62
CA THR A 72 -2.17 12.61 3.71
C THR A 72 -2.08 13.26 2.32
N SER A 73 -2.48 14.53 2.18
CA SER A 73 -2.28 15.31 0.96
C SER A 73 -0.80 15.45 0.55
N THR A 74 0.10 15.23 1.51
CA THR A 74 1.55 15.20 1.31
C THR A 74 2.09 13.79 1.12
N GLY A 75 1.24 12.81 0.80
CA GLY A 75 1.64 11.44 0.50
C GLY A 75 2.08 10.59 1.70
N VAL A 76 2.03 11.14 2.92
CA VAL A 76 2.47 10.41 4.12
C VAL A 76 1.46 9.36 4.52
N PHE A 77 1.96 8.17 4.85
CA PHE A 77 1.18 7.08 5.45
C PHE A 77 1.86 6.56 6.71
N GLN A 78 1.05 6.04 7.64
CA GLN A 78 1.53 5.48 8.91
C GLN A 78 0.56 4.40 9.41
N PHE A 79 1.11 3.28 9.88
CA PHE A 79 0.32 2.20 10.50
C PHE A 79 1.20 1.33 11.41
N HIS A 80 0.56 0.51 12.23
CA HIS A 80 1.23 -0.48 13.07
C HIS A 80 0.98 -1.88 12.53
N LEU A 81 1.94 -2.77 12.75
CA LEU A 81 1.86 -4.20 12.46
C LEU A 81 2.16 -4.96 13.75
N TRP A 82 1.23 -5.79 14.20
CA TRP A 82 1.44 -6.60 15.39
C TRP A 82 2.41 -7.76 15.12
N GLU A 83 2.97 -8.31 16.17
CA GLU A 83 3.85 -9.46 16.10
C GLU A 83 3.18 -10.72 15.53
N ASN A 84 3.98 -11.68 15.09
CA ASN A 84 3.57 -13.01 14.66
C ASN A 84 2.47 -13.04 13.60
N SER A 85 2.60 -12.20 12.57
CA SER A 85 1.65 -12.15 11.46
C SER A 85 2.32 -11.75 10.15
N ILE A 86 1.65 -12.09 9.05
CA ILE A 86 2.01 -11.63 7.71
C ILE A 86 0.96 -10.62 7.26
N TYR A 87 1.42 -9.47 6.82
CA TYR A 87 0.58 -8.39 6.31
C TYR A 87 0.91 -8.08 4.85
N THR A 88 -0.09 -7.69 4.07
CA THR A 88 0.10 -7.11 2.75
C THR A 88 -0.47 -5.70 2.74
N ALA A 89 0.34 -4.72 2.38
CA ALA A 89 -0.09 -3.36 2.13
C ALA A 89 -0.14 -3.11 0.62
N SER A 90 -1.31 -2.73 0.10
CA SER A 90 -1.53 -2.32 -1.29
C SER A 90 -1.61 -0.81 -1.35
N PHE A 91 -0.77 -0.19 -2.17
CA PHE A 91 -0.68 1.26 -2.35
C PHE A 91 -1.22 1.62 -3.73
N SER A 92 -2.20 2.52 -3.77
CA SER A 92 -2.83 2.97 -5.01
C SER A 92 -2.97 4.49 -5.05
N SER A 93 -2.96 5.03 -6.25
CA SER A 93 -3.30 6.42 -6.54
C SER A 93 -3.95 6.50 -7.92
N ASN A 94 -4.81 7.50 -8.13
CA ASN A 94 -5.53 7.63 -9.39
C ASN A 94 -4.58 7.83 -10.59
N GLY A 95 -4.73 7.00 -11.61
CA GLY A 95 -3.86 7.01 -12.79
C GLY A 95 -2.54 6.27 -12.64
N TYR A 96 -2.30 5.61 -11.52
CA TYR A 96 -1.09 4.85 -11.22
C TYR A 96 -1.35 3.35 -11.11
N ILE A 97 -0.29 2.57 -11.29
CA ILE A 97 -0.33 1.12 -11.08
C ILE A 97 -0.26 0.84 -9.58
N THR A 98 -1.20 0.04 -9.06
CA THR A 98 -1.17 -0.42 -7.67
C THR A 98 0.05 -1.28 -7.43
N ARG A 99 0.77 -1.03 -6.33
CA ARG A 99 1.89 -1.85 -5.84
C ARG A 99 1.62 -2.41 -4.47
N ARG A 100 2.20 -3.59 -4.19
CA ARG A 100 2.03 -4.29 -2.91
C ARG A 100 3.35 -4.54 -2.24
N ILE A 101 3.34 -4.44 -0.90
CA ILE A 101 4.45 -4.85 -0.03
C ILE A 101 3.93 -5.90 0.93
N GLU A 102 4.71 -6.95 1.13
CA GLU A 102 4.53 -7.91 2.21
C GLU A 102 5.40 -7.51 3.41
N PHE A 103 4.85 -7.65 4.61
CA PHE A 103 5.58 -7.48 5.86
C PHE A 103 5.41 -8.75 6.69
N ASN A 104 6.51 -9.41 7.01
CA ASN A 104 6.52 -10.59 7.85
C ASN A 104 7.05 -10.22 9.24
N THR A 105 6.18 -10.29 10.26
CA THR A 105 6.52 -9.98 11.65
C THR A 105 6.76 -11.23 12.50
N HIS A 106 6.82 -12.41 11.88
CA HIS A 106 7.25 -13.62 12.56
C HIS A 106 8.73 -13.54 12.92
N ASP A 107 9.10 -14.34 13.91
CA ASP A 107 10.49 -14.55 14.33
C ASP A 107 11.24 -13.29 14.85
N VAL A 108 10.51 -12.20 15.10
CA VAL A 108 11.09 -11.01 15.72
C VAL A 108 11.30 -11.26 17.20
N PRO A 109 12.54 -11.19 17.73
CA PRO A 109 12.81 -11.48 19.12
C PRO A 109 12.09 -10.52 20.08
N ALA A 110 11.61 -11.03 21.20
CA ALA A 110 10.93 -10.21 22.23
C ALA A 110 11.75 -9.00 22.69
N LYS A 111 13.09 -9.12 22.67
CA LYS A 111 14.00 -8.00 22.99
C LYS A 111 13.97 -6.90 21.93
N ALA A 112 13.74 -7.24 20.65
CA ALA A 112 13.63 -6.26 19.58
C ALA A 112 12.35 -5.45 19.73
N TRP A 113 11.22 -6.11 20.02
CA TRP A 113 9.95 -5.42 20.29
C TRP A 113 10.06 -4.37 21.40
N LYS A 114 10.77 -4.70 22.49
CA LYS A 114 10.97 -3.77 23.61
C LYS A 114 11.76 -2.51 23.26
N LYS A 115 12.55 -2.55 22.18
CA LYS A 115 13.34 -1.40 21.71
C LYS A 115 12.57 -0.52 20.71
N GLY A 116 11.44 -1.01 20.24
CA GLY A 116 10.72 -0.47 19.10
C GLY A 116 11.27 -1.02 17.77
N CYS A 117 10.38 -1.25 16.83
CA CYS A 117 10.71 -1.67 15.47
C CYS A 117 10.07 -0.66 14.51
N ASP A 118 10.89 0.14 13.87
CA ASP A 118 10.45 1.12 12.88
C ASP A 118 10.82 0.65 11.47
N ILE A 119 9.92 0.84 10.52
CA ILE A 119 10.11 0.50 9.11
C ILE A 119 9.80 1.74 8.28
N ASP A 120 10.83 2.31 7.66
CA ASP A 120 10.70 3.44 6.77
C ASP A 120 10.54 2.96 5.32
N VAL A 121 9.48 3.41 4.64
CA VAL A 121 9.14 2.99 3.28
C VAL A 121 8.99 4.19 2.36
N LYS A 122 9.77 4.25 1.29
CA LYS A 122 9.48 5.13 0.16
C LYS A 122 8.81 4.31 -0.94
N MET A 123 7.50 4.44 -1.08
CA MET A 123 6.72 3.75 -2.10
C MET A 123 6.60 4.61 -3.35
N SER A 124 7.19 4.15 -4.45
CA SER A 124 7.06 4.80 -5.76
C SER A 124 6.08 4.05 -6.65
N LEU A 125 5.14 4.77 -7.28
CA LEU A 125 4.19 4.22 -8.23
C LEU A 125 4.52 4.67 -9.66
N ASP A 126 4.29 3.77 -10.63
CA ASP A 126 4.37 4.10 -12.05
C ASP A 126 3.03 4.62 -12.54
N ILE A 127 3.06 5.61 -13.44
CA ILE A 127 1.88 6.00 -14.21
C ILE A 127 1.39 4.77 -14.99
N LYS A 128 0.08 4.51 -14.92
CA LYS A 128 -0.54 3.35 -15.57
C LYS A 128 -0.73 3.59 -17.05
N PRO A 129 0.03 2.92 -17.93
CA PRO A 129 -0.17 3.03 -19.37
C PRO A 129 -1.42 2.26 -19.80
N ASN A 130 -2.00 2.67 -20.95
CA ASN A 130 -3.13 1.98 -21.55
C ASN A 130 -2.78 0.52 -21.86
N GLY A 131 -3.70 -0.39 -21.57
CA GLY A 131 -3.50 -1.83 -21.81
C GLY A 131 -2.52 -2.53 -20.86
N PHE A 132 -2.10 -1.88 -19.75
CA PHE A 132 -1.34 -2.55 -18.70
C PHE A 132 -2.18 -3.63 -18.02
N LYS A 133 -1.63 -4.82 -17.90
CA LYS A 133 -2.29 -5.97 -17.27
C LYS A 133 -2.07 -5.97 -15.76
N GLU A 134 -3.06 -5.59 -14.99
CA GLU A 134 -2.97 -5.51 -13.52
C GLU A 134 -2.66 -6.81 -12.81
N LEU A 135 -2.86 -7.96 -13.47
CA LEU A 135 -2.56 -9.27 -12.87
C LEU A 135 -1.11 -9.40 -12.38
N VAL A 136 -0.15 -8.71 -13.03
CA VAL A 136 1.25 -8.70 -12.59
C VAL A 136 1.49 -7.89 -11.32
N SER A 137 0.58 -6.98 -10.97
CA SER A 137 0.66 -6.18 -9.74
C SER A 137 -0.02 -6.84 -8.52
N VAL A 138 -0.58 -8.04 -8.69
CA VAL A 138 -1.27 -8.77 -7.60
C VAL A 138 -0.27 -9.31 -6.57
N LEU A 139 0.92 -9.71 -7.02
CA LEU A 139 1.97 -10.23 -6.14
C LEU A 139 2.73 -9.10 -5.44
N PRO A 140 3.25 -9.33 -4.22
CA PRO A 140 4.07 -8.34 -3.53
C PRO A 140 5.33 -8.00 -4.36
N PHE A 141 5.53 -6.72 -4.58
CA PHE A 141 6.72 -6.16 -5.23
C PHE A 141 7.92 -6.14 -4.29
N ALA A 142 7.67 -6.11 -3.01
CA ALA A 142 8.66 -6.08 -1.94
C ALA A 142 8.21 -6.96 -0.78
N SER A 143 9.15 -7.56 -0.08
CA SER A 143 8.90 -8.26 1.18
C SER A 143 9.89 -7.76 2.24
N PHE A 144 9.37 -7.40 3.42
CA PHE A 144 10.18 -7.04 4.58
C PHE A 144 10.10 -8.14 5.62
N LYS A 145 11.24 -8.56 6.13
CA LYS A 145 11.35 -9.46 7.27
C LYS A 145 12.42 -8.99 8.25
N TYR A 146 12.30 -9.40 9.51
CA TYR A 146 13.30 -9.08 10.52
C TYR A 146 14.57 -9.91 10.28
N ASP A 147 15.70 -9.23 10.22
CA ASP A 147 17.02 -9.84 10.14
C ASP A 147 17.63 -9.92 11.54
N LEU A 148 18.05 -11.12 11.95
CA LEU A 148 18.57 -11.37 13.30
C LEU A 148 19.99 -10.83 13.48
N ASP A 149 20.79 -10.77 12.42
CA ASP A 149 22.17 -10.31 12.45
C ASP A 149 22.22 -8.78 12.48
N GLU A 150 21.47 -8.13 11.58
CA GLU A 150 21.37 -6.67 11.49
C GLU A 150 20.43 -6.08 12.55
N ARG A 151 19.55 -6.89 13.13
CA ARG A 151 18.56 -6.53 14.17
C ARG A 151 17.56 -5.44 13.74
N LEU A 152 17.16 -5.48 12.49
CA LEU A 152 16.18 -4.57 11.90
C LEU A 152 15.39 -5.26 10.78
N PHE A 153 14.29 -4.64 10.34
CA PHE A 153 13.57 -5.12 9.18
C PHE A 153 14.33 -4.79 7.90
N LEU A 154 14.63 -5.82 7.11
CA LEU A 154 15.29 -5.70 5.82
C LEU A 154 14.38 -6.11 4.67
N PHE A 155 14.66 -5.54 3.53
CA PHE A 155 14.06 -5.90 2.26
C PHE A 155 14.57 -7.26 1.79
N ASP A 156 13.66 -8.22 1.58
CA ASP A 156 13.98 -9.56 1.06
C ASP A 156 13.82 -9.57 -0.47
N VAL A 157 14.93 -9.39 -1.17
CA VAL A 157 14.97 -9.38 -2.64
C VAL A 157 14.75 -10.78 -3.25
N THR A 158 15.06 -11.83 -2.52
CA THR A 158 15.07 -13.21 -3.08
C THR A 158 13.68 -13.68 -3.50
N LYS A 159 12.62 -13.18 -2.86
CA LYS A 159 11.22 -13.51 -3.17
C LYS A 159 10.63 -12.65 -4.30
N THR A 160 11.25 -11.54 -4.64
CA THR A 160 10.59 -10.50 -5.44
C THR A 160 11.20 -10.29 -6.82
N ASP A 161 12.42 -10.79 -7.09
CA ASP A 161 13.12 -10.57 -8.36
C ASP A 161 12.28 -10.99 -9.59
N ALA A 162 11.69 -12.19 -9.56
CA ALA A 162 10.86 -12.68 -10.66
C ALA A 162 9.55 -11.87 -10.83
N VAL A 163 9.02 -11.30 -9.75
CA VAL A 163 7.84 -10.44 -9.78
C VAL A 163 8.21 -9.09 -10.40
N ILE A 164 9.33 -8.52 -9.99
CA ILE A 164 9.86 -7.27 -10.51
C ILE A 164 10.14 -7.39 -11.99
N GLU A 165 10.81 -8.46 -12.41
CA GLU A 165 11.11 -8.70 -13.82
C GLU A 165 9.84 -8.76 -14.68
N ARG A 166 8.84 -9.53 -14.27
CA ARG A 166 7.54 -9.60 -14.99
C ARG A 166 6.82 -8.27 -15.03
N TYR A 167 6.87 -7.52 -13.94
CA TYR A 167 6.29 -6.19 -13.87
C TYR A 167 6.96 -5.24 -14.86
N GLU A 168 8.29 -5.18 -14.89
CA GLU A 168 9.06 -4.30 -15.80
C GLU A 168 8.84 -4.69 -17.27
N GLN A 169 8.78 -5.98 -17.58
CA GLN A 169 8.46 -6.48 -18.93
C GLN A 169 7.06 -6.02 -19.39
N GLU A 170 6.04 -6.16 -18.52
CA GLU A 170 4.68 -5.75 -18.85
C GLU A 170 4.56 -4.22 -18.97
N LEU A 171 5.24 -3.47 -18.10
CA LEU A 171 5.27 -2.01 -18.15
C LEU A 171 5.91 -1.54 -19.47
N ALA A 172 7.05 -2.12 -19.86
CA ALA A 172 7.72 -1.81 -21.10
C ALA A 172 6.85 -2.12 -22.33
N ARG A 173 6.16 -3.30 -22.31
CA ARG A 173 5.21 -3.69 -23.37
C ARG A 173 4.08 -2.69 -23.52
N ALA A 174 3.44 -2.31 -22.41
CA ALA A 174 2.31 -1.38 -22.45
C ALA A 174 2.72 0.01 -22.92
N ARG A 175 3.87 0.52 -22.46
CA ARG A 175 4.42 1.81 -22.91
C ARG A 175 4.81 1.81 -24.40
N ALA A 176 5.33 0.68 -24.92
CA ALA A 176 5.64 0.56 -26.34
C ALA A 176 4.38 0.55 -27.20
N ALA A 177 3.32 -0.13 -26.76
CA ALA A 177 2.03 -0.12 -27.45
C ALA A 177 1.40 1.28 -27.52
N GLU A 178 1.49 2.06 -26.44
CA GLU A 178 1.02 3.45 -26.43
C GLU A 178 1.75 4.34 -27.44
N LYS A 179 3.07 4.21 -27.56
CA LYS A 179 3.89 4.97 -28.52
C LYS A 179 3.61 4.57 -29.97
N GLY A 180 3.30 3.30 -30.22
CA GLY A 180 2.99 2.79 -31.58
C GLY A 180 1.59 3.17 -32.07
N THR A 181 0.69 3.60 -31.18
CA THR A 181 -0.67 4.06 -31.57
C THR A 181 -0.74 5.54 -31.90
N VAL A 182 0.31 6.30 -31.65
CA VAL A 182 0.42 7.70 -32.11
C VAL A 182 0.93 7.64 -33.55
N GLU A 183 0.02 7.54 -34.55
CA GLU A 183 0.37 7.79 -35.97
C GLU A 183 0.95 9.20 -36.10
N PRO A 184 2.12 9.35 -36.74
CA PRO A 184 2.60 10.69 -37.06
C PRO A 184 1.57 11.32 -37.98
N ASN A 185 0.98 12.46 -37.55
CA ASN A 185 0.18 13.31 -38.39
C ASN A 185 0.92 13.55 -39.73
N GLN A 186 0.46 12.88 -40.79
CA GLN A 186 0.93 13.23 -42.12
C GLN A 186 0.48 14.66 -42.37
N PRO A 187 1.37 15.58 -42.80
CA PRO A 187 0.95 16.87 -43.28
C PRO A 187 0.06 16.63 -44.50
N GLN A 188 -1.17 17.10 -44.43
CA GLN A 188 -2.03 17.18 -45.58
C GLN A 188 -1.49 18.33 -46.48
N ASP A 189 -0.91 17.95 -47.61
CA ASP A 189 -0.56 18.86 -48.67
C ASP A 189 -1.82 19.50 -49.30
#